data_0e6df53cae6c6482ca6d84d1482c7267
#
_entry.id   0e6df53cae6c6482ca6d84d1482c7267
#
_cell.length_a   1.000
_cell.length_b   1.000
_cell.length_c   1.000
_cell.angle_alpha   90.00
_cell.angle_beta   90.00
_cell.angle_gamma   90.00
#
_symmetry.space_group_name_H-M   'P 1'
#
loop_
_entity.id
_entity.type
_entity.pdbx_description
1 polymer ?
#
loop_
_entity_poly.entity_id
_entity_poly.type
_entity_poly.pdbx_seq_one_letter_code
_entity_poly.pdbx_strand_id
1 'polypeptide(L)'
;LGRLTAYGISATPPRGWDVRIERRQQLSVRAPASTAPVGGYVHPVLHAANARLPPRRGDYGSGYVETMSVDNVFVCLAEFDRDATTTVLFDHGQPRAVRTADFHPDAQQRVIAGMCGSQRFFTQNGRAFCLYVVLGSWVQRRALVQVVNRFVSTIGIDR
;
A
#
# COMPACT_ATOMS: atom_id res chain seq x y z
N LEU A 1 15.87 -1.00 14.86
CA LEU A 1 14.57 -1.57 14.47
C LEU A 1 14.81 -2.68 13.47
N GLY A 2 14.28 -3.88 13.77
CA GLY A 2 14.50 -5.07 12.95
C GLY A 2 13.74 -5.03 11.63
N ARG A 3 14.24 -5.76 10.62
CA ARG A 3 13.53 -6.02 9.37
C ARG A 3 12.31 -6.90 9.66
N LEU A 4 11.15 -6.49 9.20
CA LEU A 4 9.94 -7.32 9.19
C LEU A 4 9.91 -8.13 7.90
N THR A 5 9.50 -9.39 7.99
CA THR A 5 9.36 -10.27 6.83
C THR A 5 8.14 -11.17 7.01
N ALA A 6 7.23 -11.15 6.05
CA ALA A 6 6.10 -12.07 5.97
C ALA A 6 5.65 -12.23 4.51
N TYR A 7 5.24 -13.42 4.12
CA TYR A 7 4.66 -13.74 2.80
C TYR A 7 5.54 -13.30 1.62
N GLY A 8 6.88 -13.38 1.77
CA GLY A 8 7.82 -12.93 0.75
C GLY A 8 7.88 -11.40 0.56
N ILE A 9 7.31 -10.64 1.48
CA ILE A 9 7.45 -9.18 1.55
C ILE A 9 8.28 -8.85 2.79
N SER A 10 9.23 -7.93 2.65
CA SER A 10 10.05 -7.46 3.76
C SER A 10 10.19 -5.95 3.74
N ALA A 11 10.36 -5.35 4.91
CA ALA A 11 10.60 -3.93 5.05
C ALA A 11 11.30 -3.62 6.39
N THR A 12 12.03 -2.52 6.44
CA THR A 12 12.66 -2.02 7.66
C THR A 12 11.96 -0.71 8.08
N PRO A 13 11.14 -0.75 9.14
CA PRO A 13 10.44 0.45 9.61
C PRO A 13 11.43 1.52 10.10
N PRO A 14 11.28 2.79 9.71
CA PRO A 14 11.94 3.88 10.40
C PRO A 14 11.44 3.99 11.86
N ARG A 15 12.20 4.69 12.69
CA ARG A 15 11.78 4.91 14.08
C ARG A 15 10.43 5.63 14.14
N GLY A 16 9.53 5.12 14.97
CA GLY A 16 8.18 5.70 15.16
C GLY A 16 7.14 5.29 14.13
N TRP A 17 7.50 4.41 13.17
CA TRP A 17 6.55 3.88 12.23
C TRP A 17 5.85 2.62 12.76
N ASP A 18 4.57 2.47 12.42
CA ASP A 18 3.83 1.21 12.55
C ASP A 18 3.76 0.56 11.16
N VAL A 19 4.24 -0.69 11.06
CA VAL A 19 4.26 -1.46 9.81
C VAL A 19 3.65 -2.82 10.07
N ARG A 20 2.73 -3.23 9.20
CA ARG A 20 2.04 -4.50 9.26
C ARG A 20 2.03 -5.17 7.91
N ILE A 21 2.32 -6.48 7.88
CA ILE A 21 2.20 -7.32 6.70
C ILE A 21 1.20 -8.41 7.04
N GLU A 22 0.02 -8.37 6.41
CA GLU A 22 -1.12 -9.21 6.73
C GLU A 22 -1.68 -9.83 5.46
N ARG A 23 -2.33 -10.99 5.56
CA ARG A 23 -3.18 -11.50 4.49
C ARG A 23 -4.54 -10.85 4.59
N ARG A 24 -5.10 -10.43 3.46
CA ARG A 24 -6.46 -9.93 3.40
C ARG A 24 -7.41 -11.05 3.77
N GLN A 25 -8.31 -10.81 4.72
CA GLN A 25 -9.49 -11.64 4.87
C GLN A 25 -10.49 -11.20 3.79
N GLN A 26 -10.81 -12.08 2.84
CA GLN A 26 -12.01 -11.87 2.07
C GLN A 26 -13.18 -11.87 3.04
N LEU A 27 -13.76 -10.71 3.28
CA LEU A 27 -15.11 -10.62 3.78
C LEU A 27 -15.97 -11.28 2.70
N SER A 28 -16.44 -12.50 2.99
CA SER A 28 -17.39 -13.20 2.16
C SER A 28 -18.62 -12.30 2.05
N VAL A 29 -18.73 -11.55 0.98
CA VAL A 29 -20.03 -11.04 0.57
C VAL A 29 -20.82 -12.30 0.28
N ARG A 30 -21.82 -12.57 1.09
CA ARG A 30 -22.72 -13.71 1.00
C ARG A 30 -23.39 -13.66 -0.37
N ALA A 31 -22.74 -14.31 -1.36
CA ALA A 31 -23.38 -14.57 -2.63
C ALA A 31 -24.47 -15.62 -2.40
N PRO A 32 -25.66 -15.45 -2.98
CA PRO A 32 -26.70 -16.49 -2.91
C PRO A 32 -26.14 -17.76 -3.54
N ALA A 33 -26.40 -18.88 -2.89
CA ALA A 33 -25.94 -20.22 -3.12
C ALA A 33 -25.67 -20.54 -4.62
N SER A 34 -24.41 -20.51 -5.02
CA SER A 34 -23.89 -21.24 -6.14
C SER A 34 -22.71 -22.07 -5.64
N THR A 35 -22.83 -23.36 -5.81
CA THR A 35 -21.95 -24.41 -5.35
C THR A 35 -20.61 -24.36 -6.10
N ALA A 36 -19.66 -23.60 -5.62
CA ALA A 36 -18.23 -23.86 -5.78
C ALA A 36 -17.50 -23.18 -4.61
N PRO A 37 -16.58 -23.85 -3.91
CA PRO A 37 -15.67 -23.17 -3.03
C PRO A 37 -14.72 -22.36 -3.92
N VAL A 38 -15.04 -21.11 -4.16
CA VAL A 38 -14.06 -20.15 -4.67
C VAL A 38 -13.10 -19.94 -3.51
N GLY A 39 -12.06 -20.75 -3.46
CA GLY A 39 -10.88 -20.51 -2.66
C GLY A 39 -10.23 -19.23 -3.18
N GLY A 40 -10.75 -18.09 -2.80
CA GLY A 40 -10.16 -16.80 -3.09
C GLY A 40 -8.77 -16.77 -2.46
N TYR A 41 -7.72 -16.70 -3.26
CA TYR A 41 -6.37 -16.45 -2.78
C TYR A 41 -6.37 -15.13 -2.04
N VAL A 42 -6.13 -15.20 -0.74
CA VAL A 42 -6.00 -14.02 0.11
C VAL A 42 -4.58 -13.50 -0.06
N HIS A 43 -4.41 -12.50 -0.93
CA HIS A 43 -3.10 -11.90 -1.17
C HIS A 43 -2.63 -11.08 0.03
N PRO A 44 -1.33 -11.04 0.30
CA PRO A 44 -0.79 -10.21 1.36
C PRO A 44 -0.93 -8.72 1.01
N VAL A 45 -1.02 -7.93 2.06
CA VAL A 45 -0.94 -6.47 2.00
C VAL A 45 0.02 -5.97 3.09
N LEU A 46 0.89 -5.03 2.71
CA LEU A 46 1.70 -4.29 3.65
C LEU A 46 1.06 -2.93 3.86
N HIS A 47 0.86 -2.55 5.11
CA HIS A 47 0.49 -1.20 5.52
C HIS A 47 1.60 -0.60 6.38
N ALA A 48 1.94 0.66 6.12
CA ALA A 48 2.91 1.41 6.91
C ALA A 48 2.47 2.86 7.09
N ALA A 49 2.72 3.40 8.26
CA ALA A 49 2.46 4.80 8.57
C ALA A 49 3.47 5.34 9.59
N ASN A 50 3.73 6.64 9.56
CA ASN A 50 4.52 7.34 10.58
C ASN A 50 3.68 7.69 11.83
N ALA A 51 2.59 6.97 12.03
CA ALA A 51 1.73 7.01 13.21
C ALA A 51 1.14 5.62 13.44
N ARG A 52 0.47 5.41 14.55
CA ARG A 52 -0.13 4.11 14.88
C ARG A 52 -1.29 3.79 13.94
N LEU A 53 -1.24 2.61 13.33
CA LEU A 53 -2.30 2.07 12.51
C LEU A 53 -3.43 1.49 13.37
N PRO A 54 -4.71 1.80 13.10
CA PRO A 54 -5.81 1.14 13.78
C PRO A 54 -5.85 -0.35 13.40
N PRO A 55 -6.31 -1.24 14.30
CA PRO A 55 -6.38 -2.68 14.02
C PRO A 55 -7.38 -3.00 12.91
N ARG A 56 -8.45 -2.23 12.77
CA ARG A 56 -9.42 -2.35 11.67
C ARG A 56 -9.17 -1.24 10.66
N ARG A 57 -8.84 -1.65 9.43
CA ARG A 57 -8.63 -0.75 8.31
C ARG A 57 -8.86 -1.50 7.01
N GLY A 58 -9.30 -0.78 5.98
CA GLY A 58 -9.46 -1.33 4.64
C GLY A 58 -8.10 -1.55 3.95
N ASP A 59 -8.12 -2.26 2.83
CA ASP A 59 -6.92 -2.62 2.07
C ASP A 59 -6.09 -1.41 1.63
N TYR A 60 -6.76 -0.30 1.32
CA TYR A 60 -6.12 0.96 0.93
C TYR A 60 -6.20 2.02 2.05
N GLY A 61 -6.29 1.58 3.31
CA GLY A 61 -6.16 2.43 4.47
C GLY A 61 -7.43 3.14 4.92
N SER A 62 -8.62 2.80 4.38
CA SER A 62 -9.88 3.32 4.93
C SER A 62 -10.00 3.00 6.43
N GLY A 63 -10.50 3.95 7.21
CA GLY A 63 -10.49 3.89 8.67
C GLY A 63 -9.22 4.47 9.31
N TYR A 64 -8.14 4.69 8.54
CA TYR A 64 -6.94 5.40 8.97
C TYR A 64 -6.75 6.71 8.22
N VAL A 65 -6.84 6.71 6.89
CA VAL A 65 -6.54 7.89 6.07
C VAL A 65 -7.44 9.08 6.42
N GLU A 66 -8.68 8.82 6.84
CA GLU A 66 -9.63 9.87 7.26
C GLU A 66 -9.21 10.55 8.56
N THR A 67 -8.33 9.92 9.35
CA THR A 67 -7.85 10.44 10.65
C THR A 67 -6.45 11.01 10.58
N MET A 68 -5.80 10.99 9.41
CA MET A 68 -4.44 11.46 9.23
C MET A 68 -4.33 12.96 9.49
N SER A 69 -3.28 13.35 10.21
CA SER A 69 -2.88 14.74 10.30
C SER A 69 -2.02 15.16 9.10
N VAL A 70 -1.76 16.47 8.97
CA VAL A 70 -0.99 17.06 7.86
C VAL A 70 0.44 16.51 7.73
N ASP A 71 1.00 16.00 8.82
CA ASP A 71 2.36 15.44 8.87
C ASP A 71 2.39 13.92 8.68
N ASN A 72 1.22 13.28 8.55
CA ASN A 72 1.15 11.84 8.41
C ASN A 72 1.32 11.40 6.95
N VAL A 73 1.85 10.20 6.83
CA VAL A 73 1.94 9.47 5.57
C VAL A 73 1.38 8.05 5.76
N PHE A 74 0.79 7.51 4.71
CA PHE A 74 0.33 6.13 4.65
C PHE A 74 0.87 5.46 3.40
N VAL A 75 1.41 4.27 3.56
CA VAL A 75 1.92 3.45 2.45
C VAL A 75 1.21 2.10 2.48
N CYS A 76 0.65 1.72 1.34
CA CYS A 76 0.08 0.41 1.09
C CYS A 76 0.82 -0.26 -0.06
N LEU A 77 1.25 -1.50 0.14
CA LEU A 77 1.71 -2.38 -0.91
C LEU A 77 0.73 -3.56 -0.98
N ALA A 78 -0.12 -3.57 -1.99
CA ALA A 78 -1.13 -4.61 -2.20
C ALA A 78 -0.72 -5.55 -3.33
N GLU A 79 -0.72 -6.85 -3.07
CA GLU A 79 -0.48 -7.87 -4.09
C GLU A 79 -1.77 -8.21 -4.83
N PHE A 80 -1.64 -8.51 -6.12
CA PHE A 80 -2.70 -8.94 -7.03
C PHE A 80 -2.45 -10.36 -7.53
N ASP A 81 -3.44 -10.94 -8.20
CA ASP A 81 -3.28 -12.24 -8.86
C ASP A 81 -2.11 -12.22 -9.85
N ARG A 82 -1.42 -13.35 -10.00
CA ARG A 82 -0.28 -13.47 -10.92
C ARG A 82 -0.63 -13.15 -12.36
N ASP A 83 -1.85 -13.42 -12.77
CA ASP A 83 -2.33 -13.12 -14.12
C ASP A 83 -2.30 -11.63 -14.44
N ALA A 84 -2.34 -10.77 -13.42
CA ALA A 84 -2.21 -9.32 -13.60
C ALA A 84 -0.84 -8.92 -14.18
N THR A 85 0.22 -9.71 -13.98
CA THR A 85 1.56 -9.45 -14.53
C THR A 85 1.60 -9.43 -16.05
N THR A 86 0.62 -10.02 -16.72
CA THR A 86 0.52 -10.05 -18.18
C THR A 86 -0.13 -8.80 -18.77
N THR A 87 -0.62 -7.91 -17.93
CA THR A 87 -1.29 -6.68 -18.36
C THR A 87 -0.33 -5.51 -18.43
N VAL A 88 -0.56 -4.59 -19.37
CA VAL A 88 0.25 -3.38 -19.58
C VAL A 88 0.35 -2.52 -18.32
N LEU A 89 -0.70 -2.53 -17.48
CA LEU A 89 -0.71 -1.76 -16.23
C LEU A 89 0.43 -2.14 -15.28
N PHE A 90 0.84 -3.41 -15.28
CA PHE A 90 1.89 -3.95 -14.41
C PHE A 90 3.26 -4.11 -15.11
N ASP A 91 3.40 -3.61 -16.34
CA ASP A 91 4.64 -3.70 -17.13
C ASP A 91 5.70 -2.70 -16.68
N HIS A 92 5.96 -2.66 -15.39
CA HIS A 92 6.97 -1.82 -14.75
C HIS A 92 7.65 -2.60 -13.63
N GLY A 93 8.88 -2.26 -13.31
CA GLY A 93 9.60 -2.82 -12.16
C GLY A 93 9.25 -2.10 -10.86
N GLN A 94 9.64 -2.71 -9.74
CA GLN A 94 9.42 -2.15 -8.40
C GLN A 94 10.02 -0.74 -8.27
N PRO A 95 9.23 0.29 -7.93
CA PRO A 95 9.75 1.61 -7.63
C PRO A 95 10.56 1.57 -6.32
N ARG A 96 11.75 2.14 -6.33
CA ARG A 96 12.59 2.30 -5.14
C ARG A 96 12.34 3.63 -4.43
N ALA A 97 11.66 4.54 -5.10
CA ALA A 97 11.25 5.84 -4.59
C ALA A 97 10.00 6.34 -5.32
N VAL A 98 9.26 7.21 -4.67
CA VAL A 98 8.20 8.02 -5.28
C VAL A 98 8.70 9.45 -5.48
N ARG A 99 8.17 10.15 -6.48
CA ARG A 99 8.51 11.54 -6.78
C ARG A 99 7.37 12.46 -6.39
N THR A 100 7.66 13.70 -6.07
CA THR A 100 6.64 14.71 -5.76
C THR A 100 5.63 14.85 -6.90
N ALA A 101 6.07 14.75 -8.16
CA ALA A 101 5.21 14.82 -9.34
C ALA A 101 4.27 13.62 -9.51
N ASP A 102 4.48 12.52 -8.80
CA ASP A 102 3.61 11.34 -8.85
C ASP A 102 2.32 11.53 -8.03
N PHE A 103 2.24 12.58 -7.21
CA PHE A 103 1.11 12.83 -6.31
C PHE A 103 0.11 13.82 -6.91
N HIS A 104 -1.17 13.52 -6.71
CA HIS A 104 -2.27 14.37 -7.11
C HIS A 104 -3.42 14.28 -6.07
N PRO A 105 -4.17 15.37 -5.80
CA PRO A 105 -5.32 15.32 -4.89
C PRO A 105 -6.38 14.30 -5.31
N ASP A 106 -6.59 14.11 -6.60
CA ASP A 106 -7.62 13.19 -7.13
C ASP A 106 -7.12 11.73 -7.24
N ALA A 107 -5.83 11.46 -6.99
CA ALA A 107 -5.25 10.11 -7.04
C ALA A 107 -5.41 9.34 -5.71
N GLN A 108 -6.38 9.69 -4.90
CA GLN A 108 -6.77 8.98 -3.69
C GLN A 108 -7.91 8.00 -3.99
N GLN A 109 -7.97 6.87 -3.30
CA GLN A 109 -9.12 5.95 -3.38
C GLN A 109 -10.43 6.63 -2.95
N ARG A 110 -10.32 7.49 -1.96
CA ARG A 110 -11.36 8.42 -1.55
C ARG A 110 -10.72 9.80 -1.41
N VAL A 111 -11.20 10.77 -2.16
CA VAL A 111 -10.68 12.13 -2.13
C VAL A 111 -10.98 12.78 -0.79
N ILE A 112 -9.93 13.20 -0.09
CA ILE A 112 -9.99 13.96 1.15
C ILE A 112 -9.33 15.32 0.88
N ALA A 113 -10.07 16.38 1.14
CA ALA A 113 -9.60 17.75 0.90
C ALA A 113 -8.28 18.03 1.64
N GLY A 114 -7.33 18.67 0.97
CA GLY A 114 -6.03 19.02 1.50
C GLY A 114 -4.98 17.91 1.46
N MET A 115 -5.36 16.68 1.17
CA MET A 115 -4.48 15.52 1.03
C MET A 115 -4.19 15.22 -0.44
N CYS A 116 -3.26 14.30 -0.68
CA CYS A 116 -2.96 13.79 -2.02
C CYS A 116 -2.52 12.32 -1.98
N GLY A 117 -2.61 11.66 -3.13
CA GLY A 117 -2.23 10.27 -3.27
C GLY A 117 -1.42 9.99 -4.52
N SER A 118 -0.85 8.80 -4.58
CA SER A 118 -0.13 8.26 -5.72
C SER A 118 -0.38 6.76 -5.80
N GLN A 119 -0.52 6.24 -7.02
CA GLN A 119 -0.65 4.81 -7.30
C GLN A 119 0.39 4.39 -8.32
N ARG A 120 1.08 3.30 -8.07
CA ARG A 120 2.00 2.66 -8.99
C ARG A 120 1.77 1.17 -9.03
N PHE A 121 1.44 0.68 -10.21
CA PHE A 121 1.32 -0.75 -10.47
C PHE A 121 2.63 -1.26 -11.06
N PHE A 122 3.09 -2.44 -10.61
CA PHE A 122 4.35 -3.00 -11.06
C PHE A 122 4.42 -4.51 -10.86
N THR A 123 5.36 -5.14 -11.54
CA THR A 123 5.70 -6.55 -11.36
C THR A 123 7.11 -6.66 -10.76
N GLN A 124 7.25 -7.50 -9.75
CA GLN A 124 8.53 -7.85 -9.16
C GLN A 124 8.58 -9.35 -8.88
N ASN A 125 9.61 -10.00 -9.42
CA ASN A 125 9.82 -11.46 -9.23
C ASN A 125 8.60 -12.32 -9.60
N GLY A 126 7.87 -11.94 -10.68
CA GLY A 126 6.68 -12.64 -11.16
C GLY A 126 5.43 -12.44 -10.31
N ARG A 127 5.42 -11.43 -9.46
CA ARG A 127 4.32 -11.03 -8.58
C ARG A 127 3.86 -9.62 -8.93
N ALA A 128 2.55 -9.40 -8.95
CA ALA A 128 1.94 -8.12 -9.32
C ALA A 128 1.54 -7.33 -8.08
N PHE A 129 1.88 -6.04 -8.04
CA PHE A 129 1.65 -5.17 -6.90
C PHE A 129 1.11 -3.79 -7.30
N CYS A 130 0.40 -3.17 -6.37
CA CYS A 130 0.14 -1.74 -6.36
C CYS A 130 0.84 -1.11 -5.14
N LEU A 131 1.70 -0.15 -5.38
CA LEU A 131 2.20 0.76 -4.34
C LEU A 131 1.27 1.98 -4.31
N TYR A 132 0.48 2.10 -3.25
CA TYR A 132 -0.42 3.20 -3.00
C TYR A 132 0.07 4.02 -1.82
N VAL A 133 0.16 5.33 -2.00
CA VAL A 133 0.67 6.25 -0.97
C VAL A 133 -0.29 7.40 -0.80
N VAL A 134 -0.59 7.75 0.45
CA VAL A 134 -1.36 8.95 0.81
C VAL A 134 -0.50 9.85 1.67
N LEU A 135 -0.49 11.14 1.33
CA LEU A 135 0.15 12.20 2.11
C LEU A 135 -0.92 13.06 2.76
N GLY A 136 -0.74 13.33 4.05
CA GLY A 136 -1.68 14.12 4.85
C GLY A 136 -1.79 15.59 4.42
N SER A 137 -0.90 16.07 3.55
CA SER A 137 -0.89 17.45 3.06
C SER A 137 -0.39 17.55 1.63
N TRP A 138 -1.22 18.13 0.75
CA TRP A 138 -0.80 18.54 -0.59
C TRP A 138 0.26 19.64 -0.55
N VAL A 139 0.12 20.59 0.35
CA VAL A 139 1.06 21.72 0.50
C VAL A 139 2.43 21.23 0.92
N GLN A 140 2.50 20.28 1.85
CA GLN A 140 3.76 19.74 2.38
C GLN A 140 4.30 18.53 1.60
N ARG A 141 3.73 18.20 0.45
CA ARG A 141 4.05 16.95 -0.28
C ARG A 141 5.55 16.74 -0.56
N ARG A 142 6.32 17.82 -0.78
CA ARG A 142 7.78 17.71 -1.01
C ARG A 142 8.51 17.11 0.20
N ALA A 143 8.20 17.61 1.40
CA ALA A 143 8.78 17.11 2.62
C ALA A 143 8.28 15.68 2.94
N LEU A 144 6.98 15.44 2.77
CA LEU A 144 6.36 14.14 3.04
C LEU A 144 6.85 13.04 2.08
N VAL A 145 7.14 13.36 0.83
CA VAL A 145 7.77 12.42 -0.12
C VAL A 145 9.13 11.93 0.38
N GLN A 146 9.93 12.79 0.99
CA GLN A 146 11.21 12.38 1.59
C GLN A 146 11.00 11.42 2.76
N VAL A 147 9.97 11.68 3.58
CA VAL A 147 9.58 10.79 4.69
C VAL A 147 9.17 9.41 4.17
N VAL A 148 8.33 9.37 3.14
CA VAL A 148 7.89 8.12 2.49
C VAL A 148 9.08 7.35 1.90
N ASN A 149 10.00 8.02 1.21
CA ASN A 149 11.10 7.37 0.52
C ASN A 149 12.10 6.69 1.46
N ARG A 150 12.24 7.17 2.70
CA ARG A 150 13.01 6.47 3.74
C ARG A 150 12.47 5.08 4.04
N PHE A 151 11.17 4.89 3.90
CA PHE A 151 10.53 3.59 4.08
C PHE A 151 10.47 2.79 2.78
N VAL A 152 9.98 3.37 1.68
CA VAL A 152 9.80 2.69 0.40
C VAL A 152 11.10 2.04 -0.11
N SER A 153 12.24 2.70 0.09
CA SER A 153 13.56 2.16 -0.29
C SER A 153 13.94 0.87 0.45
N THR A 154 13.29 0.57 1.58
CA THR A 154 13.57 -0.63 2.40
C THR A 154 12.73 -1.84 1.99
N ILE A 155 11.69 -1.64 1.17
CA ILE A 155 10.79 -2.72 0.77
C ILE A 155 11.50 -3.71 -0.14
N GLY A 156 11.47 -4.98 0.25
CA GLY A 156 11.93 -6.12 -0.54
C GLY A 156 10.79 -7.06 -0.86
N ILE A 157 10.83 -7.64 -2.06
CA ILE A 157 9.87 -8.63 -2.53
C ILE A 157 10.67 -9.84 -3.00
N ASP A 158 10.45 -10.99 -2.37
CA ASP A 158 11.08 -12.25 -2.72
C ASP A 158 10.25 -12.97 -3.81
N ARG A 159 10.83 -14.00 -4.40
CA ARG A 159 10.15 -14.85 -5.39
C ARG A 159 9.01 -15.67 -4.78
#